data_f83aeb33bb6dc40262202e93fbb5c420
#
_entry.id   f83aeb33bb6dc40262202e93fbb5c420
#
_cell.length_a   1.000
_cell.length_b   1.000
_cell.length_c   1.000
_cell.angle_alpha   90.00
_cell.angle_beta   90.00
_cell.angle_gamma   90.00
#
_symmetry.space_group_name_H-M   'P 1'
#
loop_
_entity.id
_entity.type
_entity.pdbx_description
1 polymer ?
#
loop_
_entity_poly.entity_id
_entity_poly.type
_entity_poly.pdbx_seq_one_letter_code
_entity_poly.pdbx_strand_id
1 'polypeptide(L)' 'MWWIHLMLAAALGFKGDVEEASSVLAESFKLKPEIRSLAQLRASYPAFQHNPQYVALRERTMEAGLRRAGLPNE' A
#
# COMPACT_ATOMS: atom_id res chain seq x y z
N MET A 1 -1.84 -10.01 9.97
CA MET A 1 -2.80 -9.37 9.05
C MET A 1 -2.05 -8.70 7.94
N TRP A 2 -2.43 -8.99 6.70
CA TRP A 2 -1.72 -8.52 5.52
C TRP A 2 -1.69 -6.98 5.39
N TRP A 3 -2.77 -6.32 5.79
CA TRP A 3 -2.86 -4.86 5.66
C TRP A 3 -1.90 -4.11 6.60
N ILE A 4 -1.52 -4.73 7.72
CA ILE A 4 -0.52 -4.14 8.62
C ILE A 4 0.82 -4.04 7.91
N HIS A 5 1.18 -5.07 7.14
CA HIS A 5 2.42 -5.06 6.36
C HIS A 5 2.40 -3.98 5.29
N LEU A 6 1.24 -3.76 4.65
CA LEU A 6 1.10 -2.68 3.67
C LEU A 6 1.27 -1.31 4.33
N MET A 7 0.68 -1.11 5.50
CA MET A 7 0.84 0.15 6.23
C MET A 7 2.29 0.39 6.63
N LEU A 8 2.97 -0.65 7.09
CA LEU A 8 4.39 -0.55 7.46
C LEU A 8 5.26 -0.26 6.23
N ALA A 9 5.01 -0.95 5.12
CA ALA A 9 5.73 -0.70 3.87
C ALA A 9 5.53 0.74 3.40
N ALA A 10 4.32 1.26 3.50
CA ALA A 10 4.02 2.65 3.14
C ALA A 10 4.81 3.64 4.00
N ALA A 11 4.84 3.41 5.31
CA ALA A 11 5.58 4.27 6.23
C ALA A 11 7.08 4.24 5.95
N LEU A 12 7.64 3.06 5.72
CA LEU A 12 9.06 2.91 5.40
C LEU A 12 9.40 3.53 4.05
N GLY A 13 8.53 3.38 3.06
CA GLY A 13 8.72 4.02 1.76
C GLY A 13 8.69 5.53 1.87
N PHE A 14 7.81 6.08 2.67
CA PHE A 14 7.73 7.51 2.93
C PHE A 14 8.99 8.05 3.61
N LYS A 15 9.52 7.26 4.54
CA LYS A 15 10.73 7.60 5.28
C LYS A 15 11.99 7.52 4.39
N GLY A 16 11.94 6.74 3.33
CA GLY A 16 13.07 6.54 2.43
C GLY A 16 13.80 5.21 2.62
N ASP A 17 13.34 4.35 3.53
CA ASP A 17 13.91 3.02 3.73
C ASP A 17 13.34 2.04 2.71
N VAL A 18 13.70 2.22 1.44
CA VAL A 18 13.09 1.51 0.32
C VAL A 18 13.37 0.01 0.38
N GLU A 19 14.58 -0.39 0.76
CA GLU A 19 14.93 -1.81 0.84
C GLU A 19 14.08 -2.54 1.87
N GLU A 20 13.95 -1.96 3.07
CA GLU A 20 13.14 -2.55 4.12
C GLU A 20 11.66 -2.51 3.75
N ALA A 21 11.21 -1.43 3.13
CA ALA A 21 9.84 -1.31 2.64
C ALA A 21 9.51 -2.40 1.63
N SER A 22 10.42 -2.67 0.69
CA SER A 22 10.23 -3.73 -0.30
C SER A 22 10.17 -5.10 0.35
N SER A 23 10.98 -5.34 1.37
CA SER A 23 10.98 -6.60 2.09
C SER A 23 9.64 -6.83 2.81
N VAL A 24 9.13 -5.81 3.48
CA VAL A 24 7.84 -5.88 4.16
C VAL A 24 6.71 -6.06 3.16
N LEU A 25 6.80 -5.39 2.01
CA LEU A 25 5.81 -5.52 0.94
C LEU A 25 5.77 -6.96 0.40
N ALA A 26 6.93 -7.59 0.25
CA ALA A 26 7.01 -8.99 -0.18
C ALA A 26 6.31 -9.92 0.82
N GLU A 27 6.43 -9.65 2.11
CA GLU A 27 5.70 -10.42 3.12
C GLU A 27 4.18 -10.24 2.98
N SER A 28 3.73 -9.03 2.68
CA SER A 28 2.32 -8.78 2.42
C SER A 28 1.81 -9.62 1.25
N PHE A 29 2.61 -9.74 0.19
CA PHE A 29 2.24 -10.56 -0.98
C PHE A 29 2.08 -12.04 -0.61
N LYS A 30 2.86 -12.54 0.32
CA LYS A 30 2.74 -13.91 0.79
C LYS A 30 1.44 -14.13 1.56
N LEU A 31 1.02 -13.13 2.34
CA LEU A 31 -0.18 -13.23 3.15
C LEU A 31 -1.45 -13.00 2.33
N LYS A 32 -1.37 -12.16 1.30
CA LYS A 32 -2.51 -11.80 0.45
C LYS A 32 -2.06 -11.71 -1.00
N PRO A 33 -1.89 -12.86 -1.69
CA PRO A 33 -1.33 -12.87 -3.04
C PRO A 33 -2.13 -12.09 -4.09
N GLU A 34 -3.42 -11.91 -3.90
CA GLU A 34 -4.27 -11.19 -4.84
C GLU A 34 -4.08 -9.66 -4.78
N ILE A 35 -3.42 -9.13 -3.75
CA ILE A 35 -3.17 -7.70 -3.61
C ILE A 35 -1.72 -7.42 -3.97
N ARG A 36 -1.44 -7.22 -5.26
CA ARG A 36 -0.08 -7.00 -5.77
C ARG A 36 0.08 -5.68 -6.52
N SER A 37 -0.96 -4.83 -6.49
CA SER A 37 -0.92 -3.53 -7.15
C SER A 37 -1.84 -2.57 -6.43
N LEU A 38 -1.66 -1.28 -6.70
CA LEU A 38 -2.55 -0.25 -6.14
C LEU A 38 -3.98 -0.43 -6.65
N ALA A 39 -4.15 -0.84 -7.91
CA ALA A 39 -5.49 -1.08 -8.45
C ALA A 39 -6.21 -2.18 -7.69
N GLN A 40 -5.52 -3.29 -7.40
CA GLN A 40 -6.09 -4.39 -6.62
C GLN A 40 -6.40 -3.96 -5.18
N LEU A 41 -5.50 -3.19 -4.59
CA LEU A 41 -5.69 -2.69 -3.24
C LEU A 41 -6.91 -1.77 -3.15
N ARG A 42 -7.06 -0.85 -4.11
CA ARG A 42 -8.22 0.05 -4.17
C ARG A 42 -9.53 -0.72 -4.31
N ALA A 43 -9.53 -1.78 -5.09
CA ALA A 43 -10.70 -2.62 -5.27
C ALA A 43 -11.13 -3.35 -3.99
N SER A 44 -10.20 -3.56 -3.05
CA SER A 44 -10.47 -4.25 -1.79
C SER A 44 -11.03 -3.34 -0.70
N TYR A 45 -11.02 -2.02 -0.89
CA TYR A 45 -11.48 -1.08 0.12
C TYR A 45 -13.00 -1.12 0.28
N PRO A 46 -13.52 -0.97 1.52
CA PRO A 46 -14.95 -0.81 1.74
C PRO A 46 -15.51 0.44 1.06
N ALA A 47 -16.80 0.42 0.76
CA ALA A 47 -17.44 1.51 0.03
C ALA A 47 -17.26 2.89 0.69
N PHE A 48 -17.29 2.95 2.02
CA PHE A 48 -17.15 4.23 2.73
C PHE A 48 -15.74 4.84 2.55
N GLN A 49 -14.74 4.04 2.19
CA GLN A 49 -13.38 4.52 1.96
C GLN A 49 -13.19 5.06 0.54
N HIS A 50 -14.23 5.16 -0.24
CA HIS A 50 -14.20 5.75 -1.58
C HIS A 50 -14.62 7.22 -1.59
N ASN A 51 -14.82 7.81 -0.41
CA ASN A 51 -15.10 9.25 -0.30
C ASN A 51 -13.96 10.05 -0.91
N PRO A 52 -14.24 11.08 -1.76
CA PRO A 52 -13.18 11.82 -2.45
C PRO A 52 -12.13 12.43 -1.54
N GLN A 53 -12.51 12.96 -0.37
CA GLN A 53 -11.55 13.53 0.58
C GLN A 53 -10.64 12.44 1.16
N TYR A 54 -11.20 11.29 1.47
CA TYR A 54 -10.45 10.16 1.99
C TYR A 54 -9.48 9.61 0.94
N VAL A 55 -9.95 9.51 -0.32
CA VAL A 55 -9.12 9.04 -1.43
C VAL A 55 -7.91 9.95 -1.63
N ALA A 56 -8.13 11.27 -1.61
CA ALA A 56 -7.04 12.23 -1.77
C ALA A 56 -5.99 12.09 -0.67
N LEU A 57 -6.43 11.94 0.58
CA LEU A 57 -5.53 11.75 1.71
C LEU A 57 -4.75 10.45 1.59
N ARG A 58 -5.43 9.37 1.24
CA ARG A 58 -4.82 8.05 1.07
C ARG A 58 -3.75 8.06 -0.03
N GLU A 59 -4.04 8.73 -1.15
CA GLU A 59 -3.06 8.85 -2.24
C GLU A 59 -1.82 9.62 -1.84
N ARG A 60 -1.99 10.69 -1.08
CA ARG A 60 -0.87 11.52 -0.63
C ARG A 60 0.00 10.85 0.42
N THR A 61 -0.55 9.92 1.17
CA THR A 61 0.17 9.27 2.27
C THR A 61 0.52 7.82 1.93
N MET A 62 -0.42 6.91 2.15
CA MET A 62 -0.18 5.48 2.07
C MET A 62 0.24 5.02 0.66
N GLU A 63 -0.48 5.47 -0.36
CA GLU A 63 -0.19 5.01 -1.71
C GLU A 63 1.13 5.56 -2.25
N ALA A 64 1.48 6.79 -1.91
CA ALA A 64 2.77 7.34 -2.28
C ALA A 64 3.91 6.55 -1.64
N GLY A 65 3.77 6.17 -0.38
CA GLY A 65 4.75 5.32 0.30
C GLY A 65 4.86 3.95 -0.32
N LEU A 66 3.74 3.34 -0.68
CA LEU A 66 3.71 2.03 -1.32
C LEU A 66 4.37 2.06 -2.70
N ARG A 67 4.17 3.12 -3.47
CA ARG A 67 4.85 3.27 -4.76
C ARG A 67 6.36 3.31 -4.59
N ARG A 68 6.84 4.03 -3.58
CA ARG A 68 8.27 4.09 -3.27
C ARG A 68 8.81 2.74 -2.83
N ALA A 69 7.98 1.94 -2.17
CA ALA A 69 8.35 0.59 -1.76
C ALA A 69 8.39 -0.39 -2.94
N GLY A 70 7.84 -0.01 -4.09
CA GLY A 70 7.87 -0.82 -5.30
C GLY A 70 6.53 -1.42 -5.71
N LEU A 71 5.44 -1.04 -5.07
CA LEU A 71 4.12 -1.55 -5.45
C LEU A 71 3.68 -0.91 -6.78
N PRO A 72 3.40 -1.70 -7.83
CA PRO A 72 2.97 -1.14 -9.11
C PRO A 72 1.56 -0.56 -9.03
N ASN A 73 1.27 0.38 -9.94
CA ASN A 73 -0.06 0.98 -10.02
C ASN A 73 -1.13 0.01 -10.52
N GLU A 74 -0.74 -0.90 -11.40
CA GLU A 74 -1.66 -1.87 -12.02
C GLU A 74 -1.22 -3.30 -11.84
#